data_af7d301b3b71134355f95d5f3f959dfc
#
_entry.id   af7d301b3b71134355f95d5f3f959dfc
#
_cell.length_a   1.000
_cell.length_b   1.000
_cell.length_c   1.000
_cell.angle_alpha   90.00
_cell.angle_beta   90.00
_cell.angle_gamma   90.00
#
_symmetry.space_group_name_H-M   'P 1'
#
loop_
_entity.id
_entity.type
_entity.pdbx_description
1 polymer ?
#
loop_
_entity_poly.entity_id
_entity_poly.type
_entity_poly.pdbx_seq_one_letter_code
_entity_poly.pdbx_strand_id
1 'polypeptide(L)'
;MSDFLNYLNSNLTPGQAGAYLWVVIYILIIFAAVSVAVIAMNWLERKILAHMQVRLGPMRVGPHGLLQPFADALKLLLKEDIIPANADKLVFWMAPLVVVITAFTTYIVIPFGPTHAVTDMNIGILFMLGVASLGTLGIIMAGWASNSHYPLLGSLRSSAQMVSYEVAMGMAVVSAVLMTSLSGVGVYGIGPGGGDAIGTLSMIEIVRAQMNQHVWFIFKFFPLGLAAFGIFAIAMVAETNRAPFDLPEAESELTAGFHTEYSGFRWSLFFLAEYAAMIA
;
A
#
# COMPACT_ATOMS: atom_id res chain seq x y z
N MET A 1 -6.05 -23.31 -0.06
CA MET A 1 -6.48 -21.98 0.42
C MET A 1 -7.98 -21.77 0.23
N SER A 2 -8.58 -22.08 -0.92
CA SER A 2 -10.05 -22.10 -1.09
C SER A 2 -10.73 -22.99 -0.04
N ASP A 3 -10.17 -24.18 0.22
CA ASP A 3 -10.67 -25.09 1.23
C ASP A 3 -10.51 -24.56 2.66
N PHE A 4 -9.45 -23.81 2.90
CA PHE A 4 -9.22 -23.13 4.17
C PHE A 4 -10.20 -21.97 4.39
N LEU A 5 -10.47 -21.15 3.37
CA LEU A 5 -11.47 -20.08 3.44
C LEU A 5 -12.90 -20.62 3.54
N ASN A 6 -13.19 -21.71 2.84
CA ASN A 6 -14.47 -22.43 2.97
C ASN A 6 -14.61 -23.06 4.37
N TYR A 7 -13.53 -23.61 4.92
CA TYR A 7 -13.50 -24.12 6.29
C TYR A 7 -13.72 -23.00 7.31
N LEU A 8 -13.07 -21.84 7.15
CA LEU A 8 -13.30 -20.66 8.00
C LEU A 8 -14.74 -20.17 7.88
N ASN A 9 -15.26 -20.05 6.66
CA ASN A 9 -16.61 -19.54 6.41
C ASN A 9 -17.71 -20.51 6.92
N SER A 10 -17.47 -21.81 6.85
CA SER A 10 -18.41 -22.83 7.37
C SER A 10 -18.33 -23.00 8.89
N ASN A 11 -17.21 -22.62 9.53
CA ASN A 11 -16.96 -22.84 10.95
C ASN A 11 -16.90 -21.54 11.79
N LEU A 12 -17.06 -20.37 11.17
CA LEU A 12 -17.17 -19.09 11.87
C LEU A 12 -18.53 -18.91 12.56
N THR A 13 -18.96 -19.89 13.34
CA THR A 13 -20.07 -19.70 14.27
C THR A 13 -19.55 -19.06 15.57
N PRO A 14 -20.27 -18.09 16.15
CA PRO A 14 -19.91 -17.49 17.43
C PRO A 14 -19.77 -18.58 18.49
N GLY A 15 -18.54 -18.83 18.95
CA GLY A 15 -18.24 -19.86 19.96
C GLY A 15 -17.11 -20.81 19.62
N GLN A 16 -16.57 -20.80 18.41
CA GLN A 16 -15.44 -21.68 18.03
C GLN A 16 -14.10 -20.91 18.10
N ALA A 17 -13.47 -20.95 19.26
CA ALA A 17 -12.16 -20.31 19.51
C ALA A 17 -11.07 -20.72 18.49
N GLY A 18 -11.15 -21.93 17.95
CA GLY A 18 -10.20 -22.42 16.95
C GLY A 18 -10.25 -21.65 15.62
N ALA A 19 -11.42 -21.24 15.14
CA ALA A 19 -11.54 -20.50 13.88
C ALA A 19 -10.95 -19.09 14.00
N TYR A 20 -11.19 -18.40 15.11
CA TYR A 20 -10.59 -17.08 15.36
C TYR A 20 -9.06 -17.15 15.47
N LEU A 21 -8.54 -18.21 16.09
CA LEU A 21 -7.10 -18.42 16.18
C LEU A 21 -6.46 -18.54 14.78
N TRP A 22 -7.07 -19.28 13.86
CA TRP A 22 -6.59 -19.41 12.49
C TRP A 22 -6.62 -18.09 11.71
N VAL A 23 -7.67 -17.28 11.88
CA VAL A 23 -7.73 -15.93 11.27
C VAL A 23 -6.58 -15.05 11.77
N VAL A 24 -6.34 -15.05 13.08
CA VAL A 24 -5.23 -14.28 13.68
C VAL A 24 -3.88 -14.77 13.14
N ILE A 25 -3.66 -16.08 13.09
CA ILE A 25 -2.42 -16.66 12.53
C ILE A 25 -2.23 -16.22 11.08
N TYR A 26 -3.29 -16.24 10.28
CA TYR A 26 -3.23 -15.85 8.87
C TYR A 26 -2.88 -14.37 8.69
N ILE A 27 -3.50 -13.49 9.47
CA ILE A 27 -3.16 -12.06 9.51
C ILE A 27 -1.69 -11.86 9.89
N LEU A 28 -1.19 -12.57 10.90
CA LEU A 28 0.21 -12.50 11.31
C LEU A 28 1.18 -13.01 10.22
N ILE A 29 0.79 -14.04 9.47
CA ILE A 29 1.59 -14.53 8.34
C ILE A 29 1.69 -13.47 7.24
N ILE A 30 0.58 -12.81 6.87
CA ILE A 30 0.59 -11.73 5.87
C ILE A 30 1.44 -10.57 6.36
N PHE A 31 1.23 -10.14 7.61
CA PHE A 31 2.01 -9.06 8.20
C PHE A 31 3.52 -9.38 8.18
N ALA A 32 3.89 -10.60 8.56
CA ALA A 32 5.28 -11.05 8.54
C ALA A 32 5.84 -11.09 7.11
N ALA A 33 5.07 -11.63 6.15
CA ALA A 33 5.48 -11.71 4.75
C ALA A 33 5.72 -10.32 4.13
N VAL A 34 4.78 -9.40 4.35
CA VAL A 34 4.91 -8.01 3.87
C VAL A 34 6.10 -7.32 4.56
N SER A 35 6.27 -7.49 5.88
CA SER A 35 7.41 -6.92 6.60
C SER A 35 8.75 -7.44 6.07
N VAL A 36 8.85 -8.72 5.74
CA VAL A 36 10.05 -9.30 5.10
C VAL A 36 10.27 -8.72 3.71
N ALA A 37 9.20 -8.53 2.94
CA ALA A 37 9.28 -7.89 1.63
C ALA A 37 9.77 -6.43 1.73
N VAL A 38 9.28 -5.66 2.71
CA VAL A 38 9.76 -4.29 3.01
C VAL A 38 11.26 -4.28 3.34
N ILE A 39 11.72 -5.22 4.17
CA ILE A 39 13.14 -5.37 4.51
C ILE A 39 13.97 -5.66 3.25
N ALA A 40 13.50 -6.56 2.40
CA ALA A 40 14.16 -6.90 1.15
C ALA A 40 14.21 -5.71 0.18
N MET A 41 13.10 -4.97 0.03
CA MET A 41 13.03 -3.76 -0.81
C MET A 41 14.02 -2.68 -0.34
N ASN A 42 14.08 -2.40 0.95
CA ASN A 42 15.01 -1.43 1.52
C ASN A 42 16.48 -1.82 1.26
N TRP A 43 16.82 -3.10 1.42
CA TRP A 43 18.15 -3.59 1.08
C TRP A 43 18.45 -3.42 -0.41
N LEU A 44 17.50 -3.77 -1.27
CA LEU A 44 17.64 -3.71 -2.73
C LEU A 44 17.82 -2.26 -3.20
N GLU A 45 17.00 -1.33 -2.71
CA GLU A 45 17.10 0.09 -3.01
C GLU A 45 18.48 0.64 -2.66
N ARG A 46 18.97 0.40 -1.44
CA ARG A 46 20.31 0.83 -1.02
C ARG A 46 21.43 0.23 -1.88
N LYS A 47 21.27 -0.99 -2.35
CA LYS A 47 22.23 -1.64 -3.26
C LYS A 47 22.23 -1.00 -4.64
N ILE A 48 21.05 -0.80 -5.22
CA ILE A 48 20.90 -0.20 -6.55
C ILE A 48 21.44 1.22 -6.54
N LEU A 49 21.02 2.05 -5.59
CA LEU A 49 21.49 3.43 -5.46
C LEU A 49 23.01 3.50 -5.28
N ALA A 50 23.59 2.61 -4.48
CA ALA A 50 25.04 2.56 -4.32
C ALA A 50 25.76 2.25 -5.64
N HIS A 51 25.28 1.28 -6.42
CA HIS A 51 25.87 0.96 -7.73
C HIS A 51 25.73 2.12 -8.73
N MET A 52 24.58 2.81 -8.75
CA MET A 52 24.38 3.99 -9.57
C MET A 52 25.36 5.12 -9.19
N GLN A 53 25.68 5.24 -7.92
CA GLN A 53 26.62 6.23 -7.38
C GLN A 53 28.09 5.77 -7.42
N VAL A 54 28.38 4.63 -8.07
CA VAL A 54 29.73 4.04 -8.17
C VAL A 54 30.38 3.82 -6.80
N ARG A 55 29.58 3.37 -5.80
CA ARG A 55 30.03 3.03 -4.45
C ARG A 55 29.49 1.70 -3.97
N LEU A 56 30.13 1.11 -2.95
CA LEU A 56 29.66 -0.11 -2.33
C LEU A 56 28.48 0.21 -1.40
N GLY A 57 27.38 -0.52 -1.59
CA GLY A 57 26.24 -0.50 -0.67
C GLY A 57 26.55 -1.22 0.66
N PRO A 58 25.52 -1.52 1.49
CA PRO A 58 25.72 -2.24 2.73
C PRO A 58 26.36 -3.60 2.47
N MET A 59 27.52 -3.87 3.16
CA MET A 59 28.31 -5.09 2.95
C MET A 59 28.74 -5.75 4.26
N ARG A 60 28.66 -5.03 5.40
CA ARG A 60 29.31 -5.48 6.65
C ARG A 60 28.44 -6.38 7.53
N VAL A 61 27.12 -6.16 7.55
CA VAL A 61 26.22 -6.90 8.46
C VAL A 61 25.59 -8.06 7.69
N GLY A 62 26.06 -9.26 7.94
CA GLY A 62 25.66 -10.49 7.25
C GLY A 62 26.23 -10.61 5.82
N PRO A 63 25.89 -11.71 5.12
CA PRO A 63 26.37 -11.93 3.76
C PRO A 63 25.83 -10.82 2.82
N HIS A 64 26.75 -10.11 2.19
CA HIS A 64 26.44 -8.99 1.29
C HIS A 64 25.58 -7.86 1.91
N GLY A 65 25.59 -7.72 3.26
CA GLY A 65 24.79 -6.71 3.95
C GLY A 65 23.31 -7.00 4.08
N LEU A 66 22.89 -8.25 3.92
CA LEU A 66 21.48 -8.66 3.91
C LEU A 66 20.80 -8.44 5.28
N LEU A 67 21.57 -8.49 6.36
CA LEU A 67 21.07 -8.26 7.71
C LEU A 67 21.10 -6.77 8.14
N GLN A 68 21.57 -5.87 7.27
CA GLN A 68 21.63 -4.44 7.61
C GLN A 68 20.27 -3.83 7.95
N PRO A 69 19.18 -4.08 7.18
CA PRO A 69 17.87 -3.53 7.52
C PRO A 69 17.34 -4.05 8.87
N PHE A 70 17.69 -5.28 9.26
CA PHE A 70 17.37 -5.80 10.61
C PHE A 70 18.11 -5.04 11.70
N ALA A 71 19.40 -4.76 11.50
CA ALA A 71 20.17 -3.95 12.45
C ALA A 71 19.61 -2.53 12.57
N ASP A 72 19.16 -1.95 11.46
CA ASP A 72 18.53 -0.64 11.43
C ASP A 72 17.17 -0.65 12.16
N ALA A 73 16.36 -1.70 11.98
CA ALA A 73 15.10 -1.87 12.70
C ALA A 73 15.33 -2.01 14.22
N LEU A 74 16.28 -2.83 14.65
CA LEU A 74 16.65 -2.97 16.05
C LEU A 74 17.16 -1.65 16.64
N LYS A 75 17.96 -0.91 15.89
CA LYS A 75 18.43 0.41 16.31
C LYS A 75 17.27 1.36 16.56
N LEU A 76 16.27 1.39 15.68
CA LEU A 76 15.09 2.26 15.82
C LEU A 76 14.18 1.82 16.97
N LEU A 77 14.07 0.52 17.23
CA LEU A 77 13.33 -0.01 18.39
C LEU A 77 13.96 0.37 19.72
N LEU A 78 15.29 0.38 19.79
CA LEU A 78 16.04 0.70 21.01
C LEU A 78 16.30 2.20 21.19
N LYS A 79 16.05 2.98 20.13
CA LYS A 79 16.26 4.43 20.14
C LYS A 79 15.22 5.11 21.03
N GLU A 80 15.66 6.11 21.79
CA GLU A 80 14.78 6.95 22.60
C GLU A 80 13.67 7.58 21.77
N ASP A 81 12.45 7.49 22.26
CA ASP A 81 11.26 8.02 21.63
C ASP A 81 10.90 9.36 22.27
N ILE A 82 11.21 10.44 21.57
CA ILE A 82 11.05 11.81 22.04
C ILE A 82 9.71 12.36 21.52
N ILE A 83 8.90 12.90 22.43
CA ILE A 83 7.65 13.60 22.09
C ILE A 83 7.85 15.07 22.42
N PRO A 84 7.59 16.01 21.46
CA PRO A 84 7.66 17.43 21.72
C PRO A 84 6.70 17.83 22.88
N ALA A 85 7.13 18.76 23.70
CA ALA A 85 6.38 19.16 24.90
C ALA A 85 4.99 19.71 24.57
N ASN A 86 4.85 20.42 23.44
CA ASN A 86 3.64 21.06 23.00
C ASN A 86 2.81 20.21 22.01
N ALA A 87 3.23 18.97 21.71
CA ALA A 87 2.51 18.09 20.83
C ALA A 87 1.24 17.53 21.48
N ASP A 88 0.19 17.34 20.67
CA ASP A 88 -1.00 16.59 21.09
C ASP A 88 -0.65 15.10 21.15
N LYS A 89 -0.39 14.60 22.35
CA LYS A 89 0.12 13.26 22.59
C LYS A 89 -0.76 12.15 22.04
N LEU A 90 -2.09 12.30 22.10
CA LEU A 90 -3.01 11.26 21.64
C LEU A 90 -2.99 11.18 20.11
N VAL A 91 -3.14 12.32 19.43
CA VAL A 91 -3.10 12.36 17.96
C VAL A 91 -1.72 11.98 17.42
N PHE A 92 -0.64 12.42 18.10
CA PHE A 92 0.73 12.08 17.78
C PHE A 92 1.00 10.57 17.84
N TRP A 93 0.35 9.88 18.78
CA TRP A 93 0.43 8.41 18.90
C TRP A 93 -0.41 7.68 17.85
N MET A 94 -1.59 8.22 17.52
CA MET A 94 -2.51 7.58 16.59
C MET A 94 -2.09 7.73 15.14
N ALA A 95 -1.44 8.83 14.76
CA ALA A 95 -1.08 9.11 13.39
C ALA A 95 -0.29 7.98 12.68
N PRO A 96 0.85 7.49 13.22
CA PRO A 96 1.58 6.39 12.58
C PRO A 96 0.78 5.09 12.56
N LEU A 97 -0.07 4.83 13.56
CA LEU A 97 -0.93 3.65 13.59
C LEU A 97 -1.97 3.68 12.47
N VAL A 98 -2.61 4.82 12.23
CA VAL A 98 -3.57 4.97 11.13
C VAL A 98 -2.91 4.67 9.80
N VAL A 99 -1.72 5.23 9.53
CA VAL A 99 -1.00 4.99 8.27
C VAL A 99 -0.63 3.52 8.10
N VAL A 100 -0.13 2.86 9.14
CA VAL A 100 0.22 1.42 9.09
C VAL A 100 -1.03 0.56 8.89
N ILE A 101 -2.10 0.80 9.65
CA ILE A 101 -3.33 0.01 9.54
C ILE A 101 -3.90 0.12 8.14
N THR A 102 -3.96 1.30 7.55
CA THR A 102 -4.46 1.48 6.17
C THR A 102 -3.58 0.76 5.16
N ALA A 103 -2.25 0.92 5.23
CA ALA A 103 -1.32 0.25 4.33
C ALA A 103 -1.44 -1.29 4.39
N PHE A 104 -1.58 -1.88 5.58
CA PHE A 104 -1.74 -3.33 5.70
C PHE A 104 -3.15 -3.82 5.37
N THR A 105 -4.18 -3.00 5.54
CA THR A 105 -5.56 -3.38 5.21
C THR A 105 -5.77 -3.55 3.70
N THR A 106 -5.02 -2.84 2.85
CA THR A 106 -5.10 -2.99 1.40
C THR A 106 -4.74 -4.41 0.94
N TYR A 107 -3.85 -5.11 1.67
CA TYR A 107 -3.44 -6.48 1.34
C TYR A 107 -4.54 -7.54 1.48
N ILE A 108 -5.65 -7.22 2.16
CA ILE A 108 -6.79 -8.15 2.32
C ILE A 108 -7.41 -8.50 0.96
N VAL A 109 -7.37 -7.56 0.02
CA VAL A 109 -8.03 -7.69 -1.29
C VAL A 109 -7.06 -8.10 -2.39
N ILE A 110 -5.75 -7.92 -2.19
CA ILE A 110 -4.73 -8.23 -3.19
C ILE A 110 -4.65 -9.76 -3.40
N PRO A 111 -4.84 -10.25 -4.63
CA PRO A 111 -4.69 -11.67 -4.92
C PRO A 111 -3.20 -12.04 -5.00
N PHE A 112 -2.75 -12.91 -4.10
CA PHE A 112 -1.39 -13.47 -4.11
C PHE A 112 -1.22 -14.63 -5.11
N GLY A 113 -2.30 -15.06 -5.75
CA GLY A 113 -2.30 -16.12 -6.75
C GLY A 113 -3.69 -16.35 -7.35
N PRO A 114 -3.81 -17.23 -8.35
CA PRO A 114 -5.08 -17.46 -9.08
C PRO A 114 -6.25 -17.90 -8.19
N THR A 115 -5.92 -18.54 -7.06
CA THR A 115 -6.89 -19.05 -6.07
C THR A 115 -6.57 -18.57 -4.66
N HIS A 116 -5.58 -17.68 -4.49
CA HIS A 116 -5.04 -17.27 -3.20
C HIS A 116 -5.27 -15.78 -2.99
N ALA A 117 -6.44 -15.44 -2.48
CA ALA A 117 -6.73 -14.14 -1.90
C ALA A 117 -7.23 -14.33 -0.46
N VAL A 118 -7.04 -13.34 0.38
CA VAL A 118 -7.61 -13.36 1.74
C VAL A 118 -9.11 -13.35 1.66
N THR A 119 -9.65 -12.44 0.84
CA THR A 119 -11.09 -12.30 0.62
C THR A 119 -11.34 -11.93 -0.84
N ASP A 120 -12.29 -12.62 -1.48
CA ASP A 120 -12.78 -12.25 -2.80
C ASP A 120 -13.95 -11.28 -2.62
N MET A 121 -13.68 -9.99 -2.75
CA MET A 121 -14.68 -8.93 -2.64
C MET A 121 -15.12 -8.47 -4.04
N ASN A 122 -16.43 -8.48 -4.30
CA ASN A 122 -16.97 -7.96 -5.55
C ASN A 122 -16.66 -6.46 -5.79
N ILE A 123 -16.33 -5.73 -4.71
CA ILE A 123 -15.97 -4.31 -4.72
C ILE A 123 -14.49 -4.10 -4.35
N GLY A 124 -13.63 -5.08 -4.62
CA GLY A 124 -12.24 -5.10 -4.15
C GLY A 124 -11.44 -3.87 -4.51
N ILE A 125 -11.52 -3.42 -5.74
CA ILE A 125 -10.82 -2.21 -6.21
C ILE A 125 -11.29 -0.95 -5.46
N LEU A 126 -12.61 -0.79 -5.29
CA LEU A 126 -13.16 0.36 -4.56
C LEU A 126 -12.73 0.34 -3.10
N PHE A 127 -12.70 -0.84 -2.48
CA PHE A 127 -12.22 -1.01 -1.11
C PHE A 127 -10.74 -0.61 -0.99
N MET A 128 -9.89 -1.06 -1.91
CA MET A 128 -8.47 -0.75 -1.91
C MET A 128 -8.22 0.75 -2.02
N LEU A 129 -8.85 1.44 -2.98
CA LEU A 129 -8.73 2.88 -3.15
C LEU A 129 -9.27 3.64 -1.94
N GLY A 130 -10.44 3.25 -1.41
CA GLY A 130 -11.02 3.91 -0.24
C GLY A 130 -10.21 3.74 1.04
N VAL A 131 -9.54 2.60 1.22
CA VAL A 131 -8.64 2.38 2.36
C VAL A 131 -7.35 3.16 2.19
N ALA A 132 -6.78 3.21 0.97
CA ALA A 132 -5.59 4.01 0.69
C ALA A 132 -5.82 5.50 1.03
N SER A 133 -6.97 6.06 0.64
CA SER A 133 -7.36 7.45 0.99
C SER A 133 -7.31 7.74 2.48
N LEU A 134 -7.64 6.78 3.34
CA LEU A 134 -7.56 6.97 4.79
C LEU A 134 -6.12 7.16 5.28
N GLY A 135 -5.13 6.69 4.52
CA GLY A 135 -3.71 6.90 4.83
C GLY A 135 -3.33 8.38 4.85
N THR A 136 -3.93 9.19 3.97
CA THR A 136 -3.67 10.63 3.92
C THR A 136 -4.08 11.34 5.21
N LEU A 137 -5.15 10.87 5.88
CA LEU A 137 -5.57 11.41 7.17
C LEU A 137 -4.50 11.19 8.24
N GLY A 138 -3.82 10.03 8.23
CA GLY A 138 -2.72 9.76 9.16
C GLY A 138 -1.55 10.74 8.98
N ILE A 139 -1.22 11.12 7.74
CA ILE A 139 -0.18 12.11 7.44
C ILE A 139 -0.59 13.50 7.93
N ILE A 140 -1.84 13.92 7.67
CA ILE A 140 -2.36 15.20 8.17
C ILE A 140 -2.33 15.24 9.70
N MET A 141 -2.76 14.15 10.35
CA MET A 141 -2.72 14.03 11.82
C MET A 141 -1.28 14.14 12.35
N ALA A 142 -0.31 13.55 11.66
CA ALA A 142 1.10 13.60 12.06
C ALA A 142 1.64 15.03 12.06
N GLY A 143 1.40 15.78 10.99
CA GLY A 143 1.85 17.17 10.89
C GLY A 143 1.13 18.08 11.89
N TRP A 144 -0.18 17.90 12.05
CA TRP A 144 -0.97 18.70 13.00
C TRP A 144 -0.56 18.46 14.45
N ALA A 145 -0.41 17.18 14.84
CA ALA A 145 -0.08 16.80 16.21
C ALA A 145 1.32 17.25 16.66
N SER A 146 2.22 17.45 15.72
CA SER A 146 3.61 17.87 16.00
C SER A 146 3.71 19.30 16.53
N ASN A 147 2.67 20.12 16.37
CA ASN A 147 2.61 21.53 16.79
C ASN A 147 3.86 22.34 16.36
N SER A 148 4.36 22.09 15.17
CA SER A 148 5.52 22.73 14.54
C SER A 148 5.16 23.15 13.12
N HIS A 149 5.71 24.29 12.66
CA HIS A 149 5.37 24.84 11.34
C HIS A 149 5.89 23.96 10.19
N TYR A 150 7.09 23.37 10.30
CA TYR A 150 7.66 22.54 9.26
C TYR A 150 6.89 21.23 9.02
N PRO A 151 6.58 20.43 10.05
CA PRO A 151 5.73 19.27 9.89
C PRO A 151 4.34 19.58 9.36
N LEU A 152 3.73 20.69 9.81
CA LEU A 152 2.41 21.09 9.33
C LEU A 152 2.43 21.43 7.83
N LEU A 153 3.39 22.21 7.38
CA LEU A 153 3.54 22.53 5.95
C LEU A 153 3.85 21.29 5.14
N GLY A 154 4.74 20.40 5.62
CA GLY A 154 5.06 19.14 4.97
C GLY A 154 3.84 18.23 4.81
N SER A 155 3.04 18.08 5.87
CA SER A 155 1.83 17.26 5.82
C SER A 155 0.73 17.82 4.89
N LEU A 156 0.56 19.14 4.84
CA LEU A 156 -0.38 19.79 3.92
C LEU A 156 0.06 19.63 2.46
N ARG A 157 1.36 19.76 2.17
CA ARG A 157 1.92 19.54 0.83
C ARG A 157 1.75 18.08 0.40
N SER A 158 2.07 17.13 1.30
CA SER A 158 1.91 15.70 1.06
C SER A 158 0.47 15.33 0.78
N SER A 159 -0.44 15.74 1.65
CA SER A 159 -1.87 15.42 1.50
C SER A 159 -2.48 16.03 0.24
N ALA A 160 -2.13 17.27 -0.10
CA ALA A 160 -2.58 17.91 -1.34
C ALA A 160 -2.09 17.13 -2.58
N GLN A 161 -0.84 16.67 -2.57
CA GLN A 161 -0.29 15.83 -3.62
C GLN A 161 -1.06 14.51 -3.71
N MET A 162 -1.16 13.74 -2.62
CA MET A 162 -1.81 12.44 -2.59
C MET A 162 -3.26 12.53 -3.07
N VAL A 163 -4.07 13.45 -2.55
CA VAL A 163 -5.47 13.64 -2.97
C VAL A 163 -5.58 13.98 -4.46
N SER A 164 -4.66 14.81 -4.98
CA SER A 164 -4.69 15.19 -6.40
C SER A 164 -4.36 14.01 -7.32
N TYR A 165 -3.36 13.19 -6.98
CA TYR A 165 -2.98 12.03 -7.78
C TYR A 165 -3.92 10.84 -7.59
N GLU A 166 -4.57 10.72 -6.44
CA GLU A 166 -5.59 9.70 -6.17
C GLU A 166 -6.78 9.81 -7.16
N VAL A 167 -7.21 11.01 -7.48
CA VAL A 167 -8.25 11.22 -8.50
C VAL A 167 -7.79 10.72 -9.88
N ALA A 168 -6.55 11.03 -10.28
CA ALA A 168 -5.99 10.56 -11.55
C ALA A 168 -5.84 9.03 -11.58
N MET A 169 -5.36 8.44 -10.48
CA MET A 169 -5.24 6.99 -10.30
C MET A 169 -6.60 6.31 -10.36
N GLY A 170 -7.60 6.85 -9.66
CA GLY A 170 -8.97 6.35 -9.70
C GLY A 170 -9.56 6.34 -11.11
N MET A 171 -9.36 7.39 -11.91
CA MET A 171 -9.79 7.44 -13.30
C MET A 171 -9.07 6.40 -14.18
N ALA A 172 -7.78 6.18 -13.97
CA ALA A 172 -7.03 5.14 -14.67
C ALA A 172 -7.56 3.73 -14.33
N VAL A 173 -7.89 3.48 -13.06
CA VAL A 173 -8.48 2.22 -12.60
C VAL A 173 -9.89 2.02 -13.16
N VAL A 174 -10.72 3.07 -13.21
CA VAL A 174 -12.05 3.01 -13.85
C VAL A 174 -11.93 2.58 -15.32
N SER A 175 -10.93 3.06 -16.04
CA SER A 175 -10.70 2.62 -17.42
C SER A 175 -10.41 1.12 -17.52
N ALA A 176 -9.65 0.54 -16.58
CA ALA A 176 -9.41 -0.91 -16.51
C ALA A 176 -10.71 -1.69 -16.23
N VAL A 177 -11.56 -1.19 -15.35
CA VAL A 177 -12.90 -1.78 -15.09
C VAL A 177 -13.77 -1.75 -16.35
N LEU A 178 -13.78 -0.65 -17.09
CA LEU A 178 -14.49 -0.56 -18.37
C LEU A 178 -13.96 -1.56 -19.39
N MET A 179 -12.66 -1.82 -19.43
CA MET A 179 -12.05 -2.84 -20.30
C MET A 179 -12.53 -4.25 -19.97
N THR A 180 -12.85 -4.56 -18.71
CA THR A 180 -13.45 -5.85 -18.34
C THR A 180 -14.84 -6.02 -18.93
N SER A 181 -15.67 -4.98 -18.90
CA SER A 181 -16.99 -4.97 -19.53
C SER A 181 -16.90 -5.22 -21.04
N LEU A 182 -16.00 -4.51 -21.73
CA LEU A 182 -15.76 -4.68 -23.17
C LEU A 182 -15.19 -6.07 -23.52
N SER A 183 -14.57 -6.74 -22.57
CA SER A 183 -14.02 -8.09 -22.74
C SER A 183 -15.05 -9.21 -22.52
N GLY A 184 -16.29 -8.88 -22.18
CA GLY A 184 -17.34 -9.85 -21.89
C GLY A 184 -17.15 -10.55 -20.53
N VAL A 185 -16.33 -9.98 -19.65
CA VAL A 185 -16.07 -10.48 -18.30
C VAL A 185 -16.73 -9.55 -17.29
N GLY A 186 -17.55 -10.10 -16.44
CA GLY A 186 -18.23 -9.35 -15.41
C GLY A 186 -19.37 -10.15 -14.78
N VAL A 187 -19.96 -9.59 -13.74
CA VAL A 187 -21.18 -10.14 -13.18
C VAL A 187 -22.27 -10.07 -14.24
N TYR A 188 -22.80 -11.21 -14.64
CA TYR A 188 -23.97 -11.29 -15.50
C TYR A 188 -25.12 -10.58 -14.81
N GLY A 189 -25.32 -9.33 -15.13
CA GLY A 189 -26.32 -8.49 -14.50
C GLY A 189 -27.53 -8.34 -15.41
N ILE A 190 -28.57 -8.22 -14.81
CA ILE A 190 -29.91 -7.68 -14.99
C ILE A 190 -30.00 -6.65 -16.14
N GLY A 191 -29.65 -7.07 -17.35
CA GLY A 191 -30.01 -6.33 -18.56
C GLY A 191 -31.24 -6.98 -19.22
N PRO A 192 -32.11 -6.22 -19.89
CA PRO A 192 -33.30 -6.77 -20.54
C PRO A 192 -33.05 -7.75 -21.70
N GLY A 193 -31.77 -8.05 -21.98
CA GLY A 193 -31.33 -9.00 -22.99
C GLY A 193 -30.48 -10.16 -22.49
N GLY A 194 -30.23 -10.28 -21.20
CA GLY A 194 -29.64 -11.49 -20.59
C GLY A 194 -28.17 -11.80 -20.94
N GLY A 195 -27.38 -10.86 -21.46
CA GLY A 195 -26.07 -11.17 -22.00
C GLY A 195 -24.99 -10.09 -21.91
N ASP A 196 -25.30 -8.89 -21.49
CA ASP A 196 -24.26 -7.83 -21.41
C ASP A 196 -23.50 -7.93 -20.10
N ALA A 197 -22.22 -8.29 -20.19
CA ALA A 197 -21.35 -8.32 -19.05
C ALA A 197 -21.13 -6.89 -18.52
N ILE A 198 -21.59 -6.64 -17.30
CA ILE A 198 -21.24 -5.43 -16.56
C ILE A 198 -19.82 -5.63 -16.03
N GLY A 199 -18.94 -4.64 -16.20
CA GLY A 199 -17.57 -4.71 -15.71
C GLY A 199 -17.48 -5.14 -14.23
N THR A 200 -16.40 -5.81 -13.85
CA THR A 200 -16.19 -6.29 -12.50
C THR A 200 -15.23 -5.39 -11.72
N LEU A 201 -15.52 -5.19 -10.43
CA LEU A 201 -14.61 -4.54 -9.47
C LEU A 201 -13.81 -5.56 -8.64
N SER A 202 -14.02 -6.87 -8.87
CA SER A 202 -13.23 -7.93 -8.24
C SER A 202 -11.86 -8.03 -8.91
N MET A 203 -10.79 -7.89 -8.12
CA MET A 203 -9.42 -8.01 -8.62
C MET A 203 -9.14 -9.41 -9.18
N ILE A 204 -9.69 -10.45 -8.54
CA ILE A 204 -9.50 -11.84 -8.97
C ILE A 204 -10.12 -12.08 -10.34
N GLU A 205 -11.32 -11.58 -10.57
CA GLU A 205 -11.99 -11.72 -11.86
C GLU A 205 -11.27 -10.98 -12.98
N ILE A 206 -10.72 -9.80 -12.70
CA ILE A 206 -9.89 -9.05 -13.66
C ILE A 206 -8.64 -9.84 -14.04
N VAL A 207 -7.95 -10.42 -13.06
CA VAL A 207 -6.76 -11.26 -13.32
C VAL A 207 -7.15 -12.51 -14.11
N ARG A 208 -8.22 -13.20 -13.73
CA ARG A 208 -8.74 -14.38 -14.47
C ARG A 208 -9.12 -14.03 -15.91
N ALA A 209 -9.73 -12.88 -16.13
CA ALA A 209 -10.08 -12.40 -17.45
C ALA A 209 -8.87 -12.28 -18.38
N GLN A 210 -7.78 -11.68 -17.88
CA GLN A 210 -6.56 -11.53 -18.63
C GLN A 210 -5.86 -12.88 -18.85
N MET A 211 -5.86 -13.77 -17.85
CA MET A 211 -5.31 -15.13 -17.96
C MET A 211 -6.06 -15.95 -19.01
N ASN A 212 -7.38 -15.95 -19.01
CA ASN A 212 -8.21 -16.70 -19.96
C ASN A 212 -8.04 -16.23 -21.40
N GLN A 213 -7.76 -14.95 -21.58
CA GLN A 213 -7.56 -14.37 -22.93
C GLN A 213 -6.10 -14.40 -23.37
N HIS A 214 -5.16 -14.80 -22.49
CA HIS A 214 -3.71 -14.80 -22.71
C HIS A 214 -3.16 -13.45 -23.21
N VAL A 215 -3.86 -12.35 -22.92
CA VAL A 215 -3.47 -10.99 -23.34
C VAL A 215 -3.72 -10.01 -22.20
N TRP A 216 -2.74 -9.19 -21.92
CA TRP A 216 -2.85 -8.10 -20.96
C TRP A 216 -3.71 -6.97 -21.54
N PHE A 217 -4.58 -6.38 -20.75
CA PHE A 217 -5.48 -5.30 -21.17
C PHE A 217 -4.72 -4.07 -21.67
N ILE A 218 -3.51 -3.82 -21.20
CA ILE A 218 -2.61 -2.76 -21.66
C ILE A 218 -2.43 -2.84 -23.20
N PHE A 219 -2.22 -4.06 -23.73
CA PHE A 219 -1.94 -4.28 -25.15
C PHE A 219 -3.22 -4.53 -25.96
N LYS A 220 -4.22 -5.19 -25.35
CA LYS A 220 -5.46 -5.53 -26.04
C LYS A 220 -6.25 -4.29 -26.46
N PHE A 221 -6.27 -3.27 -25.62
CA PHE A 221 -7.03 -2.03 -25.83
C PHE A 221 -6.11 -0.85 -26.20
N PHE A 222 -5.11 -1.09 -27.04
CA PHE A 222 -4.24 -0.02 -27.55
C PHE A 222 -5.05 1.00 -28.37
N PRO A 223 -4.84 2.35 -28.19
CA PRO A 223 -3.86 3.00 -27.31
C PRO A 223 -4.39 3.31 -25.90
N LEU A 224 -5.67 3.09 -25.59
CA LEU A 224 -6.32 3.47 -24.35
C LEU A 224 -5.73 2.74 -23.13
N GLY A 225 -5.47 1.44 -23.26
CA GLY A 225 -4.87 0.64 -22.20
C GLY A 225 -3.48 1.13 -21.82
N LEU A 226 -2.66 1.49 -22.81
CA LEU A 226 -1.32 2.03 -22.58
C LEU A 226 -1.37 3.42 -21.93
N ALA A 227 -2.29 4.28 -22.36
CA ALA A 227 -2.47 5.61 -21.77
C ALA A 227 -2.92 5.51 -20.29
N ALA A 228 -3.91 4.66 -20.00
CA ALA A 228 -4.37 4.42 -18.65
C ALA A 228 -3.26 3.86 -17.75
N PHE A 229 -2.46 2.92 -18.24
CA PHE A 229 -1.31 2.39 -17.52
C PHE A 229 -0.27 3.47 -17.25
N GLY A 230 0.03 4.34 -18.22
CA GLY A 230 0.97 5.45 -18.05
C GLY A 230 0.51 6.43 -16.98
N ILE A 231 -0.78 6.80 -16.97
CA ILE A 231 -1.36 7.67 -15.93
C ILE A 231 -1.28 6.99 -14.56
N PHE A 232 -1.66 5.72 -14.48
CA PHE A 232 -1.60 4.94 -13.25
C PHE A 232 -0.17 4.86 -12.70
N ALA A 233 0.83 4.56 -13.55
CA ALA A 233 2.23 4.45 -13.14
C ALA A 233 2.77 5.77 -12.59
N ILE A 234 2.45 6.91 -13.21
CA ILE A 234 2.85 8.24 -12.72
C ILE A 234 2.16 8.53 -11.38
N ALA A 235 0.86 8.28 -11.29
CA ALA A 235 0.08 8.52 -10.07
C ALA A 235 0.58 7.65 -8.91
N MET A 236 0.93 6.38 -9.16
CA MET A 236 1.49 5.47 -8.16
C MET A 236 2.81 6.01 -7.57
N VAL A 237 3.73 6.51 -8.41
CA VAL A 237 5.00 7.11 -7.93
C VAL A 237 4.72 8.37 -7.11
N ALA A 238 3.72 9.16 -7.49
CA ALA A 238 3.35 10.37 -6.75
C ALA A 238 2.67 10.07 -5.41
N GLU A 239 1.88 9.00 -5.33
CA GLU A 239 1.21 8.58 -4.10
C GLU A 239 2.19 8.01 -3.08
N THR A 240 3.24 7.33 -3.55
CA THR A 240 4.32 6.82 -2.68
C THR A 240 5.37 7.87 -2.33
N ASN A 241 5.15 9.15 -2.64
CA ASN A 241 6.05 10.27 -2.34
C ASN A 241 7.52 10.03 -2.77
N ARG A 242 7.73 9.32 -3.89
CA ARG A 242 9.08 9.03 -4.41
C ARG A 242 9.53 10.02 -5.46
N ALA A 243 10.81 10.21 -5.59
CA ALA A 243 11.38 11.06 -6.62
C ALA A 243 10.85 10.70 -8.02
N PRO A 244 10.36 11.67 -8.83
CA PRO A 244 10.51 13.12 -8.70
C PRO A 244 9.40 13.82 -7.86
N PHE A 245 8.46 13.10 -7.26
CA PHE A 245 7.33 13.64 -6.51
C PHE A 245 7.56 13.68 -4.99
N ASP A 246 8.80 13.94 -4.57
CA ASP A 246 9.22 13.99 -3.17
C ASP A 246 9.07 15.40 -2.56
N LEU A 247 7.86 15.99 -2.73
CA LEU A 247 7.52 17.27 -2.13
C LEU A 247 7.33 17.23 -0.61
N PRO A 248 6.87 16.10 -0.02
CA PRO A 248 6.63 16.02 1.42
C PRO A 248 7.89 16.05 2.26
N GLU A 249 8.94 15.39 1.81
CA GLU A 249 10.21 15.31 2.53
C GLU A 249 11.09 16.53 2.27
N ALA A 250 11.16 17.01 1.02
CA ALA A 250 11.86 18.18 0.54
C ALA A 250 13.00 18.63 1.49
N GLU A 251 14.02 17.78 1.66
CA GLU A 251 15.09 17.95 2.66
C GLU A 251 15.72 19.35 2.66
N SER A 252 15.79 19.97 1.48
CA SER A 252 16.35 21.32 1.31
C SER A 252 15.42 22.44 1.82
N GLU A 253 14.11 22.19 1.95
CA GLU A 253 13.12 23.21 2.32
C GLU A 253 12.49 22.97 3.70
N LEU A 254 12.18 21.71 4.02
CA LEU A 254 11.35 21.33 5.20
C LEU A 254 12.07 20.38 6.17
N THR A 255 13.36 20.17 6.04
CA THR A 255 14.21 19.29 6.86
C THR A 255 13.89 17.80 6.67
N ALA A 256 12.70 17.33 7.04
CA ALA A 256 12.20 15.96 6.87
C ALA A 256 10.67 15.94 6.76
N GLY A 257 10.05 17.07 6.41
CA GLY A 257 8.62 17.15 6.17
C GLY A 257 7.75 16.78 7.38
N PHE A 258 6.68 16.00 7.15
CA PHE A 258 5.67 15.70 8.17
C PHE A 258 6.19 14.85 9.34
N HIS A 259 7.26 14.07 9.13
CA HIS A 259 7.83 13.19 10.17
C HIS A 259 9.05 13.76 10.91
N THR A 260 9.33 15.07 10.74
CA THR A 260 10.49 15.75 11.37
C THR A 260 10.56 15.58 12.88
N GLU A 261 9.41 15.64 13.57
CA GLU A 261 9.34 15.53 15.03
C GLU A 261 9.23 14.06 15.52
N TYR A 262 9.06 13.12 14.60
CA TYR A 262 8.97 11.71 14.95
C TYR A 262 10.34 11.08 15.07
N SER A 263 10.55 10.28 16.13
CA SER A 263 11.81 9.60 16.37
C SER A 263 11.60 8.11 16.69
N GLY A 264 12.70 7.34 16.70
CA GLY A 264 12.70 5.95 17.12
C GLY A 264 11.71 5.07 16.37
N PHE A 265 10.94 4.29 17.10
CA PHE A 265 10.00 3.31 16.55
C PHE A 265 8.85 3.97 15.78
N ARG A 266 8.37 5.14 16.20
CA ARG A 266 7.26 5.83 15.53
C ARG A 266 7.63 6.30 14.13
N TRP A 267 8.84 6.79 13.95
CA TRP A 267 9.35 7.12 12.64
C TRP A 267 9.41 5.88 11.73
N SER A 268 9.86 4.75 12.29
CA SER A 268 9.93 3.50 11.52
C SER A 268 8.58 2.97 11.06
N LEU A 269 7.49 3.28 11.78
CA LEU A 269 6.13 2.91 11.37
C LEU A 269 5.69 3.63 10.10
N PHE A 270 5.97 4.92 9.94
CA PHE A 270 5.70 5.64 8.69
C PHE A 270 6.46 5.02 7.53
N PHE A 271 7.74 4.77 7.73
CA PHE A 271 8.60 4.15 6.73
C PHE A 271 8.13 2.73 6.35
N LEU A 272 7.72 1.93 7.33
CA LEU A 272 7.14 0.61 7.09
C LEU A 272 5.87 0.71 6.23
N ALA A 273 4.99 1.65 6.55
CA ALA A 273 3.74 1.83 5.82
C ALA A 273 3.95 2.32 4.38
N GLU A 274 4.90 3.23 4.17
CA GLU A 274 5.29 3.73 2.85
C GLU A 274 5.80 2.59 1.96
N TYR A 275 6.75 1.80 2.45
CA TYR A 275 7.24 0.64 1.70
C TYR A 275 6.17 -0.44 1.51
N ALA A 276 5.30 -0.65 2.50
CA ALA A 276 4.16 -1.54 2.32
C ALA A 276 3.24 -1.03 1.21
N ALA A 277 2.91 0.26 1.17
CA ALA A 277 2.11 0.84 0.10
C ALA A 277 2.78 0.71 -1.29
N MET A 278 4.11 0.83 -1.36
CA MET A 278 4.85 0.61 -2.62
C MET A 278 4.77 -0.83 -3.15
N ILE A 279 4.61 -1.81 -2.27
CA ILE A 279 4.51 -3.22 -2.65
C ILE A 279 3.09 -3.59 -3.05
N ALA A 280 2.07 -2.91 -2.50
CA ALA A 280 0.66 -3.13 -2.78
C ALA A 280 0.29 -2.66 -4.19
#